data_db6bd723875df669460a43955987ec47
#
_entry.id   db6bd723875df669460a43955987ec47
#
_cell.length_a   1.000
_cell.length_b   1.000
_cell.length_c   1.000
_cell.angle_alpha   90.00
_cell.angle_beta   90.00
_cell.angle_gamma   90.00
#
_symmetry.space_group_name_H-M   'P 1'
#
loop_
_entity.id
_entity.type
_entity.pdbx_description
1 polymer ?
#
loop_
_entity_poly.entity_id
_entity_poly.type
_entity_poly.pdbx_seq_one_letter_code
_entity_poly.pdbx_strand_id
1 'polypeptide(L)'
;MALIDFTVSHQFHAPSRAVWDEMIDWPNHAKWIPATRMEVDSSDYQVEGATFTGYTGLWKLALVDRMRISAIEWDEATALGSCEVEKLGPVLRGRAGFDVWPHGDGSNVDWFEQVTVPYLPKLLAPIVSKLSALGFACGMRRLAKIVEKR
;
A
#
# COMPACT_ATOMS: atom_id res chain seq x y z
N MET A 1 -22.26 -5.92 3.30
CA MET A 1 -21.02 -5.92 2.47
C MET A 1 -20.83 -4.54 1.86
N ALA A 2 -19.70 -3.93 2.10
CA ALA A 2 -19.39 -2.60 1.59
C ALA A 2 -18.15 -2.63 0.71
N LEU A 3 -18.18 -1.89 -0.40
CA LEU A 3 -17.03 -1.69 -1.27
C LEU A 3 -16.30 -0.42 -0.86
N ILE A 4 -15.02 -0.57 -0.54
CA ILE A 4 -14.10 0.53 -0.28
C ILE A 4 -13.24 0.69 -1.52
N ASP A 5 -13.31 1.84 -2.16
CA ASP A 5 -12.62 2.13 -3.42
C ASP A 5 -12.03 3.53 -3.35
N PHE A 6 -10.71 3.63 -3.44
CA PHE A 6 -10.04 4.92 -3.46
C PHE A 6 -8.68 4.84 -4.14
N THR A 7 -8.21 5.99 -4.60
CA THR A 7 -6.84 6.18 -5.12
C THR A 7 -6.22 7.38 -4.42
N VAL A 8 -4.98 7.23 -3.98
CA VAL A 8 -4.18 8.31 -3.39
C VAL A 8 -2.97 8.54 -4.28
N SER A 9 -2.77 9.78 -4.69
CA SER A 9 -1.63 10.18 -5.52
C SER A 9 -0.70 11.08 -4.72
N HIS A 10 0.61 10.94 -4.93
CA HIS A 10 1.60 11.78 -4.27
C HIS A 10 2.79 12.02 -5.19
N GLN A 11 3.32 13.24 -5.13
CA GLN A 11 4.55 13.62 -5.85
C GLN A 11 5.71 13.68 -4.87
N PHE A 12 6.82 13.00 -5.22
CA PHE A 12 8.02 12.92 -4.39
C PHE A 12 9.16 13.70 -5.04
N HIS A 13 9.97 14.35 -4.20
CA HIS A 13 11.24 14.96 -4.62
C HIS A 13 12.38 13.96 -4.42
N ALA A 14 12.21 12.78 -5.02
CA ALA A 14 13.15 11.67 -4.96
C ALA A 14 13.01 10.82 -6.22
N PRO A 15 14.07 10.11 -6.65
CA PRO A 15 13.98 9.22 -7.80
C PRO A 15 12.95 8.12 -7.59
N SER A 16 12.30 7.71 -8.68
CA SER A 16 11.28 6.64 -8.59
C SER A 16 11.85 5.35 -8.00
N ARG A 17 13.10 5.02 -8.24
CA ARG A 17 13.75 3.83 -7.68
C ARG A 17 13.80 3.88 -6.14
N ALA A 18 14.15 5.03 -5.58
CA ALA A 18 14.21 5.19 -4.12
C ALA A 18 12.83 5.02 -3.48
N VAL A 19 11.80 5.56 -4.11
CA VAL A 19 10.41 5.41 -3.65
C VAL A 19 9.96 3.97 -3.79
N TRP A 20 10.24 3.34 -4.94
CA TRP A 20 9.90 1.94 -5.21
C TRP A 20 10.49 1.01 -4.15
N ASP A 21 11.80 1.14 -3.88
CA ASP A 21 12.50 0.27 -2.93
C ASP A 21 11.89 0.33 -1.52
N GLU A 22 11.44 1.51 -1.08
CA GLU A 22 10.75 1.65 0.21
C GLU A 22 9.34 1.05 0.17
N MET A 23 8.64 1.20 -0.94
CA MET A 23 7.25 0.73 -1.04
C MET A 23 7.14 -0.78 -1.12
N ILE A 24 8.11 -1.47 -1.71
CA ILE A 24 8.11 -2.94 -1.74
C ILE A 24 8.81 -3.58 -0.53
N ASP A 25 9.30 -2.77 0.38
CA ASP A 25 9.90 -3.24 1.63
C ASP A 25 8.80 -3.39 2.70
N TRP A 26 8.01 -4.46 2.57
CA TRP A 26 6.82 -4.69 3.40
C TRP A 26 7.10 -4.59 4.90
N PRO A 27 8.17 -5.19 5.47
CA PRO A 27 8.43 -5.07 6.91
C PRO A 27 8.60 -3.63 7.39
N ASN A 28 9.05 -2.74 6.53
CA ASN A 28 9.29 -1.33 6.89
C ASN A 28 8.08 -0.41 6.68
N HIS A 29 6.94 -0.93 6.23
CA HIS A 29 5.72 -0.14 6.10
C HIS A 29 5.28 0.50 7.42
N ALA A 30 5.62 -0.10 8.55
CA ALA A 30 5.33 0.46 9.87
C ALA A 30 5.93 1.86 10.07
N LYS A 31 6.97 2.20 9.33
CA LYS A 31 7.64 3.50 9.44
C LYS A 31 6.82 4.64 8.85
N TRP A 32 5.96 4.34 7.87
CA TRP A 32 5.24 5.39 7.17
C TRP A 32 3.73 5.20 7.12
N ILE A 33 3.20 3.98 7.12
CA ILE A 33 1.74 3.78 7.20
C ILE A 33 1.29 3.87 8.66
N PRO A 34 0.39 4.80 9.01
CA PRO A 34 -0.05 4.98 10.39
C PRO A 34 -0.65 3.71 11.00
N ALA A 35 -0.29 3.42 12.25
CA ALA A 35 -0.84 2.33 13.05
C ALA A 35 -0.80 0.96 12.34
N THR A 36 0.21 0.72 11.52
CA THR A 36 0.32 -0.49 10.69
C THR A 36 1.61 -1.23 10.97
N ARG A 37 1.51 -2.56 11.01
CA ARG A 37 2.63 -3.48 11.12
C ARG A 37 2.47 -4.54 10.04
N MET A 38 3.58 -4.95 9.41
CA MET A 38 3.58 -5.99 8.38
C MET A 38 4.45 -7.15 8.79
N GLU A 39 3.98 -8.37 8.53
CA GLU A 39 4.74 -9.60 8.73
C GLU A 39 4.79 -10.38 7.42
N VAL A 40 5.99 -10.71 6.97
CA VAL A 40 6.21 -11.50 5.75
C VAL A 40 6.36 -12.98 6.12
N ASP A 41 5.91 -13.86 5.21
CA ASP A 41 5.90 -15.29 5.44
C ASP A 41 7.20 -15.99 4.99
N SER A 42 8.03 -15.32 4.21
CA SER A 42 9.30 -15.86 3.71
C SER A 42 10.36 -14.78 3.58
N SER A 43 11.62 -15.20 3.46
CA SER A 43 12.73 -14.27 3.24
C SER A 43 12.66 -13.63 1.85
N ASP A 44 12.11 -14.31 0.86
CA ASP A 44 11.90 -13.79 -0.49
C ASP A 44 10.48 -13.26 -0.60
N TYR A 45 10.27 -12.05 -0.09
CA TYR A 45 8.95 -11.45 0.04
C TYR A 45 8.64 -10.38 -1.02
N GLN A 46 9.52 -10.21 -2.01
CA GLN A 46 9.36 -9.20 -3.07
C GLN A 46 9.17 -9.85 -4.44
N VAL A 47 8.52 -10.99 -4.47
CA VAL A 47 8.28 -11.76 -5.70
C VAL A 47 6.81 -12.11 -5.84
N GLU A 48 6.37 -12.35 -7.06
CA GLU A 48 5.01 -12.82 -7.33
C GLU A 48 4.73 -14.11 -6.56
N GLY A 49 3.58 -14.20 -5.95
CA GLY A 49 3.17 -15.33 -5.12
C GLY A 49 3.54 -15.22 -3.65
N ALA A 50 4.43 -14.30 -3.28
CA ALA A 50 4.79 -14.09 -1.88
C ALA A 50 3.58 -13.59 -1.08
N THR A 51 3.45 -14.08 0.16
CA THR A 51 2.36 -13.70 1.06
C THR A 51 2.88 -12.93 2.26
N PHE A 52 2.04 -12.04 2.76
CA PHE A 52 2.32 -11.27 3.96
C PHE A 52 1.02 -10.83 4.61
N THR A 53 1.10 -10.39 5.86
CA THR A 53 -0.07 -9.96 6.64
C THR A 53 0.16 -8.57 7.18
N GLY A 54 -0.82 -7.68 6.95
CA GLY A 54 -0.87 -6.37 7.55
C GLY A 54 -1.76 -6.37 8.79
N TYR A 55 -1.32 -5.65 9.81
CA TYR A 55 -2.09 -5.45 11.04
C TYR A 55 -2.24 -3.95 11.23
N THR A 56 -3.46 -3.45 11.09
CA THR A 56 -3.77 -2.03 11.22
C THR A 56 -4.67 -1.79 12.42
N GLY A 57 -4.26 -0.91 13.33
CA GLY A 57 -4.99 -0.59 14.53
C GLY A 57 -4.14 -0.74 15.79
N LEU A 58 -4.78 -0.61 16.94
CA LEU A 58 -4.13 -0.65 18.24
C LEU A 58 -4.52 -1.92 19.00
N TRP A 59 -3.49 -2.71 19.39
CA TRP A 59 -3.64 -3.90 20.23
C TRP A 59 -4.62 -4.94 19.65
N LYS A 60 -5.62 -5.34 20.48
CA LYS A 60 -6.63 -6.35 20.15
C LYS A 60 -7.64 -5.90 19.09
N LEU A 61 -7.63 -4.59 18.74
CA LEU A 61 -8.52 -4.02 17.72
C LEU A 61 -7.86 -3.92 16.36
N ALA A 62 -6.72 -4.58 16.17
CA ALA A 62 -6.03 -4.56 14.88
C ALA A 62 -6.83 -5.32 13.82
N LEU A 63 -6.99 -4.68 12.67
CA LEU A 63 -7.55 -5.29 11.48
C LEU A 63 -6.48 -6.17 10.83
N VAL A 64 -6.80 -7.44 10.63
CA VAL A 64 -5.88 -8.39 9.99
C VAL A 64 -6.14 -8.43 8.50
N ASP A 65 -5.13 -8.11 7.71
CA ASP A 65 -5.23 -8.01 6.26
C ASP A 65 -4.20 -8.94 5.61
N ARG A 66 -4.66 -10.09 5.18
CA ARG A 66 -3.81 -11.09 4.54
C ARG A 66 -3.73 -10.85 3.04
N MET A 67 -2.51 -10.85 2.51
CA MET A 67 -2.25 -10.45 1.13
C MET A 67 -1.28 -11.40 0.43
N ARG A 68 -1.42 -11.46 -0.91
CA ARG A 68 -0.49 -12.15 -1.79
C ARG A 68 -0.14 -11.23 -2.96
N ILE A 69 1.13 -11.17 -3.32
CA ILE A 69 1.58 -10.42 -4.49
C ILE A 69 1.10 -11.14 -5.73
N SER A 70 0.21 -10.49 -6.50
CA SER A 70 -0.31 -11.02 -7.76
C SER A 70 0.53 -10.58 -8.96
N ALA A 71 1.18 -9.41 -8.86
CA ALA A 71 2.09 -8.91 -9.88
C ALA A 71 3.09 -7.94 -9.24
N ILE A 72 4.34 -8.01 -9.65
CA ILE A 72 5.37 -7.07 -9.24
C ILE A 72 6.38 -6.94 -10.37
N GLU A 73 6.64 -5.71 -10.81
CA GLU A 73 7.52 -5.44 -11.92
C GLU A 73 8.24 -4.10 -11.74
N TRP A 74 9.52 -4.11 -12.05
CA TRP A 74 10.32 -2.90 -12.18
C TRP A 74 11.01 -2.91 -13.54
N ASP A 75 10.80 -1.84 -14.32
CA ASP A 75 11.44 -1.66 -15.63
C ASP A 75 12.61 -0.68 -15.48
N GLU A 76 13.82 -1.21 -15.61
CA GLU A 76 15.05 -0.42 -15.45
C GLU A 76 15.20 0.63 -16.55
N ALA A 77 14.72 0.34 -17.76
CA ALA A 77 14.84 1.25 -18.91
C ALA A 77 13.99 2.52 -18.75
N THR A 78 12.78 2.37 -18.18
CA THR A 78 11.83 3.47 -18.01
C THR A 78 11.75 3.97 -16.57
N ALA A 79 12.37 3.27 -15.63
CA ALA A 79 12.28 3.53 -14.18
C ALA A 79 10.84 3.52 -13.66
N LEU A 80 10.01 2.65 -14.25
CA LEU A 80 8.62 2.43 -13.84
C LEU A 80 8.52 1.20 -12.96
N GLY A 81 7.80 1.32 -11.85
CA GLY A 81 7.47 0.19 -10.99
C GLY A 81 5.97 0.02 -10.87
N SER A 82 5.52 -1.22 -10.83
CA SER A 82 4.10 -1.58 -10.64
C SER A 82 4.00 -2.79 -9.74
N CYS A 83 3.14 -2.72 -8.74
CA CYS A 83 2.89 -3.84 -7.84
C CYS A 83 1.40 -3.92 -7.55
N GLU A 84 0.87 -5.14 -7.59
CA GLU A 84 -0.51 -5.42 -7.23
C GLU A 84 -0.56 -6.58 -6.26
N VAL A 85 -1.41 -6.46 -5.26
CA VAL A 85 -1.65 -7.50 -4.26
C VAL A 85 -3.12 -7.89 -4.25
N GLU A 86 -3.37 -9.17 -4.00
CA GLU A 86 -4.70 -9.71 -3.75
C GLU A 86 -4.93 -9.77 -2.25
N LYS A 87 -6.10 -9.29 -1.81
CA LYS A 87 -6.56 -9.41 -0.42
C LYS A 87 -7.26 -10.74 -0.26
N LEU A 88 -6.73 -11.60 0.60
CA LEU A 88 -7.15 -12.99 0.71
C LEU A 88 -8.34 -13.23 1.66
N GLY A 89 -8.73 -12.22 2.42
CA GLY A 89 -9.79 -12.37 3.40
C GLY A 89 -9.34 -13.10 4.67
N PRO A 90 -10.27 -13.41 5.58
CA PRO A 90 -11.74 -13.18 5.47
C PRO A 90 -12.19 -11.74 5.73
N VAL A 91 -11.38 -10.90 6.36
CA VAL A 91 -11.79 -9.55 6.77
C VAL A 91 -11.87 -8.58 5.59
N LEU A 92 -10.85 -8.57 4.76
CA LEU A 92 -10.79 -7.74 3.55
C LEU A 92 -10.58 -8.64 2.35
N ARG A 93 -11.37 -8.45 1.29
CA ARG A 93 -11.24 -9.16 0.02
C ARG A 93 -11.20 -8.15 -1.12
N GLY A 94 -10.37 -8.39 -2.10
CA GLY A 94 -10.22 -7.53 -3.25
C GLY A 94 -8.77 -7.36 -3.64
N ARG A 95 -8.41 -6.18 -4.07
CA ARG A 95 -7.06 -5.90 -4.53
C ARG A 95 -6.60 -4.50 -4.12
N ALA A 96 -5.30 -4.34 -4.08
CA ALA A 96 -4.65 -3.07 -3.87
C ALA A 96 -3.36 -3.05 -4.68
N GLY A 97 -2.79 -1.90 -4.85
CA GLY A 97 -1.53 -1.82 -5.57
C GLY A 97 -1.05 -0.39 -5.72
N PHE A 98 0.09 -0.26 -6.37
CA PHE A 98 0.67 1.04 -6.63
C PHE A 98 1.54 1.03 -7.88
N ASP A 99 1.59 2.19 -8.52
CA ASP A 99 2.47 2.48 -9.63
C ASP A 99 3.40 3.63 -9.24
N VAL A 100 4.66 3.51 -9.64
CA VAL A 100 5.69 4.53 -9.39
C VAL A 100 6.33 4.88 -10.72
N TRP A 101 6.44 6.17 -11.05
CA TRP A 101 7.06 6.60 -12.31
C TRP A 101 7.81 7.92 -12.13
N PRO A 102 8.83 8.17 -12.97
CA PRO A 102 9.55 9.44 -12.95
C PRO A 102 8.64 10.59 -13.34
N HIS A 103 8.81 11.74 -12.69
CA HIS A 103 8.11 12.96 -13.03
C HIS A 103 9.00 14.17 -12.72
N GLY A 104 9.42 14.91 -13.76
CA GLY A 104 10.36 16.00 -13.59
C GLY A 104 11.65 15.53 -12.94
N ASP A 105 12.06 16.21 -11.87
CA ASP A 105 13.26 15.86 -11.08
C ASP A 105 12.97 14.83 -9.99
N GLY A 106 11.74 14.39 -9.88
CA GLY A 106 11.32 13.44 -8.84
C GLY A 106 10.51 12.29 -9.41
N SER A 107 9.47 11.91 -8.68
CA SER A 107 8.62 10.79 -9.05
C SER A 107 7.19 10.97 -8.56
N ASN A 108 6.28 10.24 -9.16
CA ASN A 108 4.88 10.17 -8.74
C ASN A 108 4.51 8.76 -8.37
N VAL A 109 3.56 8.65 -7.44
CA VAL A 109 2.96 7.39 -7.02
C VAL A 109 1.45 7.51 -7.11
N ASP A 110 0.80 6.47 -7.63
CA ASP A 110 -0.62 6.22 -7.45
C ASP A 110 -0.78 4.94 -6.62
N TRP A 111 -1.49 5.05 -5.52
CA TRP A 111 -1.87 3.91 -4.68
C TRP A 111 -3.37 3.73 -4.76
N PHE A 112 -3.82 2.53 -5.11
CA PHE A 112 -5.26 2.23 -5.17
C PHE A 112 -5.63 1.08 -4.24
N GLU A 113 -6.87 1.11 -3.75
CA GLU A 113 -7.48 0.00 -3.04
C GLU A 113 -8.93 -0.18 -3.52
N GLN A 114 -9.28 -1.43 -3.81
CA GLN A 114 -10.63 -1.85 -4.18
C GLN A 114 -10.94 -3.11 -3.37
N VAL A 115 -11.53 -2.90 -2.20
CA VAL A 115 -11.75 -4.00 -1.26
C VAL A 115 -13.21 -4.05 -0.81
N THR A 116 -13.69 -5.26 -0.53
CA THR A 116 -14.99 -5.47 0.12
C THR A 116 -14.78 -5.83 1.57
N VAL A 117 -15.61 -5.25 2.44
CA VAL A 117 -15.61 -5.49 3.87
C VAL A 117 -16.96 -6.13 4.23
N PRO A 118 -17.00 -7.44 4.53
CA PRO A 118 -18.27 -8.18 4.68
C PRO A 118 -19.18 -7.65 5.76
N TYR A 119 -18.62 -7.16 6.85
CA TYR A 119 -19.39 -6.74 8.03
C TYR A 119 -19.63 -5.23 8.12
N LEU A 120 -19.18 -4.48 7.13
CA LEU A 120 -19.37 -3.04 7.10
C LEU A 120 -20.68 -2.70 6.41
N PRO A 121 -21.59 -1.92 7.06
CA PRO A 121 -22.80 -1.44 6.40
C PRO A 121 -22.46 -0.56 5.19
N LYS A 122 -23.19 -0.74 4.08
CA LYS A 122 -22.97 0.03 2.84
C LYS A 122 -23.05 1.54 3.08
N LEU A 123 -23.88 1.96 4.01
CA LEU A 123 -24.05 3.37 4.35
C LEU A 123 -22.75 4.02 4.85
N LEU A 124 -21.88 3.24 5.49
CA LEU A 124 -20.62 3.71 6.05
C LEU A 124 -19.46 3.66 5.03
N ALA A 125 -19.64 3.02 3.88
CA ALA A 125 -18.57 2.86 2.89
C ALA A 125 -17.93 4.18 2.45
N PRO A 126 -18.68 5.26 2.13
CA PRO A 126 -18.06 6.52 1.73
C PRO A 126 -17.18 7.13 2.83
N ILE A 127 -17.61 7.01 4.09
CA ILE A 127 -16.88 7.55 5.23
C ILE A 127 -15.58 6.77 5.45
N VAL A 128 -15.66 5.45 5.43
CA VAL A 128 -14.49 4.57 5.61
C VAL A 128 -13.51 4.74 4.44
N SER A 129 -14.00 4.85 3.20
CA SER A 129 -13.15 5.11 2.04
C SER A 129 -12.38 6.42 2.20
N LYS A 130 -13.05 7.47 2.62
CA LYS A 130 -12.41 8.79 2.83
C LYS A 130 -11.38 8.75 3.95
N LEU A 131 -11.70 8.12 5.08
CA LEU A 131 -10.77 8.01 6.20
C LEU A 131 -9.55 7.16 5.82
N SER A 132 -9.76 6.08 5.07
CA SER A 132 -8.66 5.24 4.56
C SER A 132 -7.76 6.02 3.61
N ALA A 133 -8.35 6.76 2.67
CA ALA A 133 -7.59 7.60 1.75
C ALA A 133 -6.76 8.65 2.49
N LEU A 134 -7.32 9.28 3.53
CA LEU A 134 -6.59 10.25 4.35
C LEU A 134 -5.43 9.59 5.12
N GLY A 135 -5.63 8.38 5.61
CA GLY A 135 -4.57 7.60 6.27
C GLY A 135 -3.41 7.30 5.31
N PHE A 136 -3.70 6.85 4.10
CA PHE A 136 -2.67 6.60 3.08
C PHE A 136 -2.02 7.89 2.60
N ALA A 137 -2.76 8.98 2.47
CA ALA A 137 -2.19 10.28 2.14
C ALA A 137 -1.20 10.74 3.23
N CYS A 138 -1.54 10.53 4.49
CA CYS A 138 -0.63 10.77 5.61
C CYS A 138 0.61 9.87 5.51
N GLY A 139 0.42 8.60 5.16
CA GLY A 139 1.50 7.65 4.93
C GLY A 139 2.45 8.13 3.84
N MET A 140 1.91 8.60 2.72
CA MET A 140 2.73 9.14 1.62
C MET A 140 3.57 10.33 2.06
N ARG A 141 3.02 11.23 2.88
CA ARG A 141 3.80 12.34 3.43
C ARG A 141 4.94 11.88 4.34
N ARG A 142 4.70 10.83 5.13
CA ARG A 142 5.75 10.22 5.97
C ARG A 142 6.82 9.54 5.12
N LEU A 143 6.40 8.82 4.08
CA LEU A 143 7.30 8.20 3.13
C LEU A 143 8.19 9.24 2.45
N ALA A 144 7.61 10.36 2.03
CA ALA A 144 8.35 11.47 1.45
C ALA A 144 9.47 11.95 2.36
N LYS A 145 9.21 12.07 3.66
CA LYS A 145 10.25 12.47 4.62
C LYS A 145 11.39 11.46 4.70
N ILE A 146 11.13 10.19 4.46
CA ILE A 146 12.16 9.15 4.47
C ILE A 146 13.03 9.22 3.20
N VAL A 147 12.39 9.24 2.03
CA VAL A 147 13.11 9.14 0.74
C VAL A 147 13.74 10.46 0.31
N GLU A 148 13.16 11.60 0.67
CA GLU A 148 13.66 12.93 0.28
C GLU A 148 14.87 13.39 1.11
N LYS A 149 15.16 12.73 2.22
CA LYS A 149 16.33 13.01 3.05
C LYS A 149 17.60 12.29 2.59
N ARG A 150 17.48 11.39 1.64
CA ARG A 150 18.60 10.57 1.16
C ARG A 150 19.44 11.26 0.11
#